data_3eaec944b681c88e5d2aca4d83037c58
#
_entry.id   3eaec944b681c88e5d2aca4d83037c58
#
_cell.length_a   1.000
_cell.length_b   1.000
_cell.length_c   1.000
_cell.angle_alpha   90.00
_cell.angle_beta   90.00
_cell.angle_gamma   90.00
#
_symmetry.space_group_name_H-M   'P 1'
#
loop_
_entity.id
_entity.type
_entity.pdbx_description
1 polymer ?
#
loop_
_entity_poly.entity_id
_entity_poly.type
_entity_poly.pdbx_seq_one_letter_code
_entity_poly.pdbx_strand_id
1 'polypeptide(L)'
;GAISPDFYGWVFPHGDSVSVGVGTARGGHSLRQATMRLRSAAGLDQTETLRREGAPIPLQPLRRWDDGRHVLLAGDAAGVVAPASGEGIYYAMASGRLAALAAEGFLDTGDARLLATARKRFMKAHGRVFRVLGLLQRFWYSSDSRRERFVSMCRDPDVQQLTWEAYMNKRLVRAKPAAHVRIFFKDMAHLLG
;
A
#
# COMPACT_ATOMS: atom_id res chain seq x y z
N GLY A 1 -6.19 -14.55 -9.05
CA GLY A 1 -7.46 -14.00 -8.92
C GLY A 1 -8.25 -13.73 -10.18
N ALA A 2 -9.58 -13.84 -10.04
CA ALA A 2 -10.50 -13.70 -11.16
C ALA A 2 -10.54 -12.27 -11.74
N ILE A 3 -10.33 -11.26 -10.91
CA ILE A 3 -10.41 -9.85 -11.32
C ILE A 3 -9.01 -9.27 -11.55
N SER A 4 -8.08 -9.47 -10.62
CA SER A 4 -6.69 -9.05 -10.75
C SER A 4 -5.75 -10.24 -10.56
N PRO A 5 -4.69 -10.39 -11.39
CA PRO A 5 -3.77 -11.51 -11.28
C PRO A 5 -2.80 -11.39 -10.10
N ASP A 6 -2.56 -10.20 -9.57
CA ASP A 6 -1.49 -9.93 -8.60
C ASP A 6 -1.79 -8.78 -7.63
N PHE A 7 -3.02 -8.27 -7.64
CA PHE A 7 -3.49 -7.24 -6.73
C PHE A 7 -4.97 -7.47 -6.41
N TYR A 8 -5.75 -6.42 -6.15
CA TYR A 8 -7.17 -6.52 -5.86
C TYR A 8 -8.00 -5.54 -6.69
N GLY A 9 -9.31 -5.79 -6.73
CA GLY A 9 -10.31 -4.84 -7.16
C GLY A 9 -11.11 -4.32 -5.97
N TRP A 10 -11.75 -3.17 -6.13
CA TRP A 10 -12.55 -2.54 -5.08
C TRP A 10 -13.86 -1.99 -5.63
N VAL A 11 -14.86 -1.98 -4.77
CA VAL A 11 -16.15 -1.32 -4.97
C VAL A 11 -16.42 -0.50 -3.72
N PHE A 12 -16.24 0.81 -3.79
CA PHE A 12 -16.36 1.71 -2.66
C PHE A 12 -17.56 2.64 -2.83
N PRO A 13 -18.62 2.49 -2.01
CA PRO A 13 -19.75 3.42 -2.00
C PRO A 13 -19.35 4.79 -1.42
N HIS A 14 -19.87 5.85 -2.04
CA HIS A 14 -19.69 7.25 -1.63
C HIS A 14 -21.01 8.02 -1.71
N GLY A 15 -22.00 7.64 -0.90
CA GLY A 15 -23.34 8.23 -0.98
C GLY A 15 -24.02 7.89 -2.32
N ASP A 16 -24.23 8.89 -3.16
CA ASP A 16 -24.92 8.74 -4.47
C ASP A 16 -24.04 8.18 -5.58
N SER A 17 -22.78 7.93 -5.32
CA SER A 17 -21.81 7.40 -6.26
C SER A 17 -21.05 6.22 -5.73
N VAL A 18 -20.40 5.48 -6.63
CA VAL A 18 -19.55 4.35 -6.28
C VAL A 18 -18.27 4.36 -7.09
N SER A 19 -17.13 4.15 -6.42
CA SER A 19 -15.84 3.96 -7.08
C SER A 19 -15.58 2.49 -7.31
N VAL A 20 -15.40 2.10 -8.58
CA VAL A 20 -15.04 0.74 -8.98
C VAL A 20 -13.68 0.78 -9.64
N GLY A 21 -12.73 0.01 -9.12
CA GLY A 21 -11.38 0.00 -9.65
C GLY A 21 -10.68 -1.33 -9.50
N VAL A 22 -9.59 -1.49 -10.25
CA VAL A 22 -8.73 -2.68 -10.24
C VAL A 22 -7.28 -2.24 -10.36
N GLY A 23 -6.41 -2.81 -9.55
CA GLY A 23 -4.96 -2.63 -9.65
C GLY A 23 -4.27 -3.90 -10.17
N THR A 24 -3.16 -3.75 -10.89
CA THR A 24 -2.23 -4.83 -11.25
C THR A 24 -0.86 -4.28 -11.58
N ALA A 25 0.20 -5.02 -11.31
CA ALA A 25 1.55 -4.78 -11.80
C ALA A 25 1.88 -5.61 -13.06
N ARG A 26 1.00 -6.53 -13.46
CA ARG A 26 1.22 -7.40 -14.62
C ARG A 26 0.97 -6.66 -15.93
N GLY A 27 2.03 -6.49 -16.73
CA GLY A 27 1.91 -5.98 -18.09
C GLY A 27 0.99 -6.84 -18.96
N GLY A 28 0.26 -6.20 -19.89
CA GLY A 28 -0.68 -6.88 -20.80
C GLY A 28 -2.04 -7.23 -20.20
N HIS A 29 -2.25 -7.07 -18.90
CA HIS A 29 -3.57 -7.24 -18.28
C HIS A 29 -4.46 -6.01 -18.53
N SER A 30 -5.62 -6.23 -19.16
CA SER A 30 -6.54 -5.13 -19.46
C SER A 30 -7.30 -4.67 -18.20
N LEU A 31 -6.82 -3.60 -17.56
CA LEU A 31 -7.51 -2.97 -16.42
C LEU A 31 -8.92 -2.55 -16.77
N ARG A 32 -9.15 -2.05 -18.01
CA ARG A 32 -10.47 -1.67 -18.48
C ARG A 32 -11.44 -2.86 -18.46
N GLN A 33 -11.06 -4.00 -19.02
CA GLN A 33 -11.91 -5.19 -19.02
C GLN A 33 -12.12 -5.76 -17.61
N ALA A 34 -11.09 -5.74 -16.78
CA ALA A 34 -11.17 -6.19 -15.40
C ALA A 34 -12.13 -5.32 -14.57
N THR A 35 -12.06 -3.99 -14.74
CA THR A 35 -12.99 -3.06 -14.08
C THR A 35 -14.43 -3.24 -14.57
N MET A 36 -14.63 -3.47 -15.87
CA MET A 36 -15.97 -3.77 -16.41
C MET A 36 -16.54 -5.07 -15.82
N ARG A 37 -15.74 -6.13 -15.76
CA ARG A 37 -16.15 -7.41 -15.12
C ARG A 37 -16.50 -7.23 -13.65
N LEU A 38 -15.68 -6.47 -12.89
CA LEU A 38 -15.97 -6.18 -11.49
C LEU A 38 -17.24 -5.37 -11.33
N ARG A 39 -17.47 -4.38 -12.20
CA ARG A 39 -18.68 -3.57 -12.21
C ARG A 39 -19.92 -4.44 -12.47
N SER A 40 -19.85 -5.35 -13.45
CA SER A 40 -20.92 -6.30 -13.76
C SER A 40 -21.20 -7.24 -12.58
N ALA A 41 -20.15 -7.81 -11.99
CA ALA A 41 -20.26 -8.67 -10.81
C ALA A 41 -20.88 -7.95 -9.59
N ALA A 42 -20.77 -6.63 -9.52
CA ALA A 42 -21.38 -5.79 -8.50
C ALA A 42 -22.81 -5.31 -8.83
N GLY A 43 -23.38 -5.76 -9.98
CA GLY A 43 -24.73 -5.34 -10.42
C GLY A 43 -24.84 -3.89 -10.87
N LEU A 44 -23.72 -3.28 -11.30
CA LEU A 44 -23.63 -1.87 -11.64
C LEU A 44 -23.61 -1.61 -13.15
N ASP A 45 -24.04 -2.57 -13.98
CA ASP A 45 -24.00 -2.46 -15.45
C ASP A 45 -24.81 -1.29 -15.99
N GLN A 46 -25.96 -1.03 -15.38
CA GLN A 46 -26.91 0.02 -15.80
C GLN A 46 -26.62 1.38 -15.18
N THR A 47 -25.57 1.51 -14.32
CA THR A 47 -25.25 2.79 -13.71
C THR A 47 -24.47 3.68 -14.68
N GLU A 48 -24.71 4.99 -14.65
CA GLU A 48 -23.95 5.96 -15.43
C GLU A 48 -22.47 5.98 -15.00
N THR A 49 -21.57 6.19 -15.94
CA THR A 49 -20.15 6.40 -15.66
C THR A 49 -19.86 7.90 -15.63
N LEU A 50 -19.69 8.44 -14.42
CA LEU A 50 -19.41 9.86 -14.23
C LEU A 50 -17.95 10.21 -14.62
N ARG A 51 -16.99 9.34 -14.32
CA ARG A 51 -15.56 9.60 -14.54
C ARG A 51 -14.79 8.30 -14.77
N ARG A 52 -13.79 8.37 -15.64
CA ARG A 52 -12.80 7.28 -15.84
C ARG A 52 -11.41 7.84 -15.70
N GLU A 53 -10.62 7.20 -14.88
CA GLU A 53 -9.24 7.58 -14.68
C GLU A 53 -8.38 6.37 -14.34
N GLY A 54 -7.06 6.55 -14.41
CA GLY A 54 -6.08 5.55 -14.01
C GLY A 54 -4.78 6.27 -13.62
N ALA A 55 -4.12 5.74 -12.61
CA ALA A 55 -2.84 6.25 -12.15
C ALA A 55 -1.94 5.11 -11.69
N PRO A 56 -0.62 5.26 -11.75
CA PRO A 56 0.29 4.33 -11.12
C PRO A 56 0.09 4.35 -9.60
N ILE A 57 0.20 3.17 -8.95
CA ILE A 57 0.23 3.05 -7.50
C ILE A 57 1.68 2.77 -7.08
N PRO A 58 2.44 3.77 -6.65
CA PRO A 58 3.88 3.65 -6.41
C PRO A 58 4.15 3.04 -5.03
N LEU A 59 4.34 1.74 -4.98
CA LEU A 59 4.49 0.94 -3.75
C LEU A 59 5.92 0.94 -3.19
N GLN A 60 6.82 1.75 -3.73
CA GLN A 60 8.21 1.79 -3.31
C GLN A 60 8.71 3.22 -3.18
N PRO A 61 9.14 3.67 -1.97
CA PRO A 61 9.70 4.99 -1.78
C PRO A 61 10.89 5.25 -2.70
N LEU A 62 10.86 6.36 -3.42
CA LEU A 62 11.94 6.77 -4.30
C LEU A 62 13.25 6.94 -3.52
N ARG A 63 14.37 6.69 -4.19
CA ARG A 63 15.70 6.86 -3.59
C ARG A 63 16.02 8.32 -3.26
N ARG A 64 15.41 9.25 -3.99
CA ARG A 64 15.58 10.69 -3.83
C ARG A 64 14.22 11.38 -3.98
N TRP A 65 13.91 12.33 -3.10
CA TRP A 65 12.67 13.08 -3.08
C TRP A 65 12.85 14.56 -3.44
N ASP A 66 14.09 15.02 -3.54
CA ASP A 66 14.44 16.40 -3.86
C ASP A 66 15.40 16.46 -5.04
N ASP A 67 15.48 17.62 -5.69
CA ASP A 67 16.43 17.89 -6.75
C ASP A 67 17.73 18.53 -6.23
N GLY A 68 17.84 18.76 -4.93
CA GLY A 68 18.93 19.46 -4.28
C GLY A 68 18.95 20.97 -4.52
N ARG A 69 17.85 21.55 -5.02
CA ARG A 69 17.69 22.98 -5.32
C ARG A 69 16.38 23.55 -4.76
N HIS A 70 15.25 23.22 -5.36
CA HIS A 70 13.96 23.84 -5.02
C HIS A 70 12.73 22.95 -5.26
N VAL A 71 12.90 21.68 -5.68
CA VAL A 71 11.80 20.71 -5.85
C VAL A 71 11.85 19.69 -4.74
N LEU A 72 10.70 19.38 -4.16
CA LEU A 72 10.52 18.33 -3.14
C LEU A 72 9.24 17.54 -3.40
N LEU A 73 9.35 16.22 -3.39
CA LEU A 73 8.26 15.27 -3.62
C LEU A 73 7.65 14.81 -2.30
N ALA A 74 6.32 14.58 -2.30
CA ALA A 74 5.57 14.00 -1.19
C ALA A 74 4.45 13.08 -1.73
N GLY A 75 3.83 12.28 -0.88
CA GLY A 75 2.74 11.38 -1.25
C GLY A 75 3.14 10.39 -2.34
N ASP A 76 2.22 10.12 -3.25
CA ASP A 76 2.41 9.19 -4.36
C ASP A 76 3.60 9.58 -5.24
N ALA A 77 3.85 10.89 -5.44
CA ALA A 77 5.02 11.37 -6.17
C ALA A 77 6.35 10.96 -5.53
N ALA A 78 6.37 10.73 -4.22
CA ALA A 78 7.54 10.22 -3.48
C ALA A 78 7.56 8.69 -3.37
N GLY A 79 6.56 7.99 -3.89
CA GLY A 79 6.47 6.54 -3.89
C GLY A 79 6.02 5.94 -2.56
N VAL A 80 5.21 6.65 -1.77
CA VAL A 80 4.91 6.24 -0.39
C VAL A 80 3.53 5.61 -0.20
N VAL A 81 3.08 4.82 -1.15
CA VAL A 81 1.93 3.94 -0.97
C VAL A 81 2.38 2.62 -0.34
N ALA A 82 1.72 2.19 0.73
CA ALA A 82 2.13 0.99 1.46
C ALA A 82 1.98 -0.27 0.59
N PRO A 83 3.04 -1.08 0.45
CA PRO A 83 2.95 -2.36 -0.22
C PRO A 83 1.89 -3.27 0.42
N ALA A 84 1.38 -4.23 -0.33
CA ALA A 84 0.36 -5.20 0.03
C ALA A 84 -1.04 -4.63 0.28
N SER A 85 -1.18 -3.50 0.96
CA SER A 85 -2.49 -2.89 1.25
C SER A 85 -2.91 -1.83 0.23
N GLY A 86 -1.96 -1.16 -0.46
CA GLY A 86 -2.26 0.00 -1.31
C GLY A 86 -2.69 1.23 -0.51
N GLU A 87 -2.45 1.26 0.81
CA GLU A 87 -2.80 2.39 1.67
C GLU A 87 -1.82 3.54 1.45
N GLY A 88 -2.29 4.66 0.92
CA GLY A 88 -1.48 5.84 0.61
C GLY A 88 -1.82 7.05 1.47
N ILE A 89 -3.06 7.18 1.98
CA ILE A 89 -3.56 8.41 2.61
C ILE A 89 -2.71 8.83 3.82
N TYR A 90 -2.51 7.93 4.77
CA TYR A 90 -1.68 8.22 5.95
C TYR A 90 -0.25 8.61 5.56
N TYR A 91 0.37 7.86 4.65
CA TYR A 91 1.76 8.10 4.25
C TYR A 91 1.91 9.35 3.41
N ALA A 92 0.90 9.71 2.62
CA ALA A 92 0.85 10.99 1.91
C ALA A 92 0.81 12.17 2.91
N MET A 93 -0.05 12.09 3.92
CA MET A 93 -0.13 13.11 4.99
C MET A 93 1.18 13.18 5.79
N ALA A 94 1.75 12.04 6.18
CA ALA A 94 3.00 11.99 6.93
C ALA A 94 4.19 12.55 6.13
N SER A 95 4.32 12.18 4.86
CA SER A 95 5.37 12.70 3.98
C SER A 95 5.16 14.18 3.65
N GLY A 96 3.91 14.62 3.43
CA GLY A 96 3.57 16.02 3.21
C GLY A 96 3.97 16.91 4.39
N ARG A 97 3.67 16.48 5.64
CA ARG A 97 4.13 17.18 6.85
C ARG A 97 5.65 17.28 6.92
N LEU A 98 6.36 16.20 6.62
CA LEU A 98 7.84 16.21 6.63
C LEU A 98 8.42 17.07 5.51
N ALA A 99 7.76 17.12 4.36
CA ALA A 99 8.11 17.99 3.25
C ALA A 99 7.93 19.48 3.62
N ALA A 100 6.81 19.81 4.26
CA ALA A 100 6.57 21.18 4.74
C ALA A 100 7.66 21.66 5.72
N LEU A 101 8.01 20.84 6.73
CA LEU A 101 9.10 21.15 7.67
C LEU A 101 10.48 21.28 7.00
N ALA A 102 10.73 20.50 5.95
CA ALA A 102 11.98 20.60 5.19
C ALA A 102 12.02 21.86 4.32
N ALA A 103 10.87 22.23 3.73
CA ALA A 103 10.73 23.45 2.94
C ALA A 103 10.85 24.71 3.82
N GLU A 104 10.21 24.72 5.01
CA GLU A 104 10.35 25.79 6.00
C GLU A 104 11.83 26.02 6.33
N GLY A 105 12.57 24.99 6.72
CA GLY A 105 14.00 25.14 7.01
C GLY A 105 14.83 25.61 5.82
N PHE A 106 14.49 25.19 4.60
CA PHE A 106 15.12 25.69 3.38
C PHE A 106 14.83 27.19 3.16
N LEU A 107 13.60 27.61 3.33
CA LEU A 107 13.21 29.01 3.15
C LEU A 107 13.86 29.95 4.18
N ASP A 108 14.01 29.48 5.42
CA ASP A 108 14.62 30.26 6.50
C ASP A 108 16.14 30.41 6.35
N THR A 109 16.81 29.42 5.77
CA THR A 109 18.30 29.36 5.75
C THR A 109 18.91 29.49 4.37
N GLY A 110 18.14 29.27 3.30
CA GLY A 110 18.64 29.12 1.93
C GLY A 110 19.39 27.82 1.66
N ASP A 111 19.48 26.90 2.65
CA ASP A 111 20.22 25.65 2.51
C ASP A 111 19.34 24.53 1.90
N ALA A 112 19.49 24.32 0.58
CA ALA A 112 18.74 23.29 -0.15
C ALA A 112 19.01 21.84 0.34
N ARG A 113 20.09 21.59 1.08
CA ARG A 113 20.36 20.26 1.68
C ARG A 113 19.31 19.87 2.70
N LEU A 114 18.60 20.83 3.27
CA LEU A 114 17.50 20.58 4.21
C LEU A 114 16.31 19.87 3.56
N LEU A 115 16.10 20.01 2.26
CA LEU A 115 15.04 19.31 1.52
C LEU A 115 15.18 17.77 1.65
N ALA A 116 16.40 17.25 1.64
CA ALA A 116 16.68 15.82 1.81
C ALA A 116 16.26 15.27 3.18
N THR A 117 16.03 16.12 4.18
CA THR A 117 15.61 15.72 5.54
C THR A 117 14.21 15.11 5.55
N ALA A 118 13.32 15.50 4.64
CA ALA A 118 11.97 14.93 4.53
C ALA A 118 12.04 13.41 4.34
N ARG A 119 12.74 12.95 3.32
CA ARG A 119 12.93 11.52 3.06
C ARG A 119 13.66 10.82 4.21
N LYS A 120 14.74 11.40 4.71
CA LYS A 120 15.55 10.82 5.81
C LYS A 120 14.68 10.54 7.04
N ARG A 121 13.86 11.50 7.46
CA ARG A 121 12.94 11.36 8.60
C ARG A 121 11.85 10.33 8.30
N PHE A 122 11.24 10.36 7.12
CA PHE A 122 10.24 9.38 6.71
C PHE A 122 10.79 7.95 6.74
N MET A 123 11.95 7.72 6.12
CA MET A 123 12.57 6.39 6.07
C MET A 123 13.04 5.89 7.46
N LYS A 124 13.42 6.79 8.35
CA LYS A 124 13.71 6.45 9.76
C LYS A 124 12.45 5.94 10.47
N ALA A 125 11.30 6.57 10.25
CA ALA A 125 10.04 6.21 10.90
C ALA A 125 9.38 4.96 10.26
N HIS A 126 9.32 4.90 8.93
CA HIS A 126 8.48 3.95 8.19
C HIS A 126 9.24 2.98 7.29
N GLY A 127 10.52 3.20 7.03
CA GLY A 127 11.28 2.40 6.04
C GLY A 127 11.34 0.90 6.37
N ARG A 128 11.29 0.52 7.64
CA ARG A 128 11.22 -0.89 8.05
C ARG A 128 9.87 -1.52 7.69
N VAL A 129 8.79 -0.80 7.91
CA VAL A 129 7.42 -1.23 7.55
C VAL A 129 7.33 -1.47 6.05
N PHE A 130 7.78 -0.50 5.24
CA PHE A 130 7.79 -0.63 3.78
C PHE A 130 8.59 -1.83 3.29
N ARG A 131 9.76 -2.10 3.87
CA ARG A 131 10.58 -3.28 3.51
C ARG A 131 9.87 -4.60 3.82
N VAL A 132 9.28 -4.70 5.01
CA VAL A 132 8.58 -5.92 5.44
C VAL A 132 7.33 -6.14 4.59
N LEU A 133 6.49 -5.11 4.41
CA LEU A 133 5.29 -5.21 3.58
C LEU A 133 5.62 -5.54 2.11
N GLY A 134 6.69 -4.95 1.56
CA GLY A 134 7.15 -5.27 0.20
C GLY A 134 7.62 -6.72 0.05
N LEU A 135 8.28 -7.28 1.05
CA LEU A 135 8.67 -8.70 1.06
C LEU A 135 7.44 -9.59 1.15
N LEU A 136 6.51 -9.30 2.05
CA LEU A 136 5.26 -10.04 2.21
C LEU A 136 4.41 -10.00 0.93
N GLN A 137 4.31 -8.84 0.28
CA GLN A 137 3.60 -8.72 -0.99
C GLN A 137 4.22 -9.63 -2.07
N ARG A 138 5.53 -9.61 -2.23
CA ARG A 138 6.22 -10.47 -3.21
C ARG A 138 5.97 -11.95 -2.94
N PHE A 139 5.94 -12.35 -1.68
CA PHE A 139 5.73 -13.73 -1.31
C PHE A 139 4.26 -14.15 -1.51
N TRP A 140 3.32 -13.45 -0.87
CA TRP A 140 1.91 -13.85 -0.86
C TRP A 140 1.20 -13.62 -2.20
N TYR A 141 1.59 -12.61 -2.97
CA TYR A 141 0.92 -12.26 -4.23
C TYR A 141 1.52 -12.97 -5.46
N SER A 142 2.53 -13.81 -5.27
CA SER A 142 3.23 -14.46 -6.37
C SER A 142 2.44 -15.56 -7.08
N SER A 143 1.43 -16.17 -6.44
CA SER A 143 0.56 -17.18 -7.04
C SER A 143 -0.83 -17.21 -6.39
N ASP A 144 -1.81 -17.78 -7.07
CA ASP A 144 -3.18 -17.92 -6.54
C ASP A 144 -3.18 -18.77 -5.27
N SER A 145 -2.46 -19.89 -5.26
CA SER A 145 -2.36 -20.76 -4.08
C SER A 145 -1.84 -20.03 -2.86
N ARG A 146 -0.80 -19.19 -3.02
CA ARG A 146 -0.28 -18.37 -1.90
C ARG A 146 -1.28 -17.33 -1.44
N ARG A 147 -1.98 -16.67 -2.35
CA ARG A 147 -3.04 -15.72 -1.99
C ARG A 147 -4.15 -16.38 -1.18
N GLU A 148 -4.63 -17.56 -1.62
CA GLU A 148 -5.65 -18.30 -0.90
C GLU A 148 -5.19 -18.73 0.50
N ARG A 149 -3.93 -19.15 0.63
CA ARG A 149 -3.33 -19.44 1.95
C ARG A 149 -3.28 -18.20 2.84
N PHE A 150 -2.89 -17.05 2.29
CA PHE A 150 -2.90 -15.78 3.02
C PHE A 150 -4.31 -15.42 3.49
N VAL A 151 -5.31 -15.51 2.62
CA VAL A 151 -6.73 -15.29 2.98
C VAL A 151 -7.17 -16.27 4.08
N SER A 152 -6.77 -17.54 3.99
CA SER A 152 -7.05 -18.53 5.03
C SER A 152 -6.44 -18.16 6.39
N MET A 153 -5.19 -17.67 6.40
CA MET A 153 -4.53 -17.17 7.62
C MET A 153 -5.28 -15.98 8.24
N CYS A 154 -5.89 -15.12 7.45
CA CYS A 154 -6.66 -13.98 7.94
C CYS A 154 -7.92 -14.38 8.75
N ARG A 155 -8.29 -15.67 8.79
CA ARG A 155 -9.33 -16.19 9.67
C ARG A 155 -8.85 -16.42 11.10
N ASP A 156 -7.53 -16.47 11.32
CA ASP A 156 -6.96 -16.64 12.66
C ASP A 156 -7.08 -15.34 13.47
N PRO A 157 -7.70 -15.37 14.68
CA PRO A 157 -7.90 -14.17 15.50
C PRO A 157 -6.61 -13.46 15.90
N ASP A 158 -5.50 -14.20 16.10
CA ASP A 158 -4.22 -13.58 16.42
C ASP A 158 -3.64 -12.82 15.23
N VAL A 159 -3.79 -13.38 14.00
CA VAL A 159 -3.40 -12.71 12.76
C VAL A 159 -4.23 -11.44 12.58
N GLN A 160 -5.54 -11.52 12.79
CA GLN A 160 -6.42 -10.35 12.71
C GLN A 160 -6.02 -9.27 13.71
N GLN A 161 -5.81 -9.63 14.98
CA GLN A 161 -5.41 -8.67 16.02
C GLN A 161 -4.06 -8.01 15.72
N LEU A 162 -3.04 -8.80 15.38
CA LEU A 162 -1.71 -8.26 15.07
C LEU A 162 -1.71 -7.39 13.81
N THR A 163 -2.47 -7.79 12.80
CA THR A 163 -2.62 -7.00 11.56
C THR A 163 -3.33 -5.68 11.86
N TRP A 164 -4.41 -5.72 12.62
CA TRP A 164 -5.15 -4.52 13.02
C TRP A 164 -4.28 -3.57 13.84
N GLU A 165 -3.60 -4.07 14.88
CA GLU A 165 -2.70 -3.26 15.70
C GLU A 165 -1.56 -2.65 14.88
N ALA A 166 -0.95 -3.42 13.96
CA ALA A 166 0.10 -2.92 13.07
C ALA A 166 -0.44 -1.86 12.10
N TYR A 167 -1.63 -2.08 11.56
CA TYR A 167 -2.30 -1.15 10.66
C TYR A 167 -2.65 0.17 11.36
N MET A 168 -3.27 0.11 12.54
CA MET A 168 -3.65 1.31 13.30
C MET A 168 -2.44 2.09 13.79
N ASN A 169 -1.41 1.42 14.28
CA ASN A 169 -0.20 2.08 14.82
C ASN A 169 0.85 2.41 13.75
N LYS A 170 0.67 1.98 12.49
CA LYS A 170 1.60 2.20 11.36
C LYS A 170 3.05 1.77 11.67
N ARG A 171 3.19 0.73 12.47
CA ARG A 171 4.49 0.16 12.89
C ARG A 171 4.36 -1.34 13.14
N LEU A 172 5.49 -2.05 13.00
CA LEU A 172 5.52 -3.48 13.32
C LEU A 172 5.31 -3.70 14.81
N VAL A 173 4.28 -4.46 15.15
CA VAL A 173 3.96 -4.81 16.53
C VAL A 173 4.96 -5.85 17.02
N ARG A 174 5.65 -5.58 18.11
CA ARG A 174 6.58 -6.50 18.79
C ARG A 174 5.93 -7.28 19.94
N ALA A 175 4.73 -6.89 20.33
CA ALA A 175 4.00 -7.52 21.41
C ALA A 175 3.53 -8.93 21.03
N LYS A 176 3.60 -9.87 21.99
CA LYS A 176 3.21 -11.28 21.86
C LYS A 176 4.16 -12.14 21.00
N PRO A 177 5.43 -12.38 21.43
CA PRO A 177 6.35 -13.27 20.73
C PRO A 177 5.78 -14.69 20.53
N ALA A 178 4.98 -15.19 21.47
CA ALA A 178 4.29 -16.48 21.34
C ALA A 178 3.28 -16.52 20.18
N ALA A 179 2.57 -15.42 19.90
CA ALA A 179 1.66 -15.34 18.75
C ALA A 179 2.46 -15.34 17.43
N HIS A 180 3.57 -14.60 17.36
CA HIS A 180 4.45 -14.62 16.19
C HIS A 180 5.05 -16.00 15.94
N VAL A 181 5.49 -16.69 16.98
CA VAL A 181 6.00 -18.07 16.89
C VAL A 181 4.90 -19.03 16.46
N ARG A 182 3.70 -18.93 17.04
CA ARG A 182 2.55 -19.78 16.64
C ARG A 182 2.14 -19.53 15.21
N ILE A 183 2.07 -18.29 14.75
CA ILE A 183 1.77 -17.93 13.37
C ILE A 183 2.87 -18.50 12.45
N PHE A 184 4.14 -18.35 12.80
CA PHE A 184 5.26 -18.91 12.03
C PHE A 184 5.14 -20.42 11.86
N PHE A 185 4.84 -21.18 12.93
CA PHE A 185 4.65 -22.63 12.84
C PHE A 185 3.38 -23.02 12.07
N LYS A 186 2.28 -22.28 12.20
CA LYS A 186 1.08 -22.47 11.35
C LYS A 186 1.39 -22.18 9.88
N ASP A 187 2.15 -21.13 9.59
CA ASP A 187 2.61 -20.82 8.23
C ASP A 187 3.49 -21.90 7.66
N MET A 188 4.42 -22.42 8.45
CA MET A 188 5.26 -23.58 8.05
C MET A 188 4.42 -24.82 7.78
N ALA A 189 3.43 -25.14 8.61
CA ALA A 189 2.52 -26.26 8.37
C ALA A 189 1.69 -26.08 7.08
N HIS A 190 1.25 -24.85 6.79
CA HIS A 190 0.55 -24.51 5.54
C HIS A 190 1.48 -24.45 4.31
N LEU A 191 2.79 -24.34 4.48
CA LEU A 191 3.77 -24.37 3.39
C LEU A 191 4.20 -25.79 3.04
N LEU A 192 4.12 -26.74 4.00
CA LEU A 192 4.57 -28.13 3.84
C LEU A 192 3.42 -29.11 3.52
N GLY A 193 2.17 -28.71 3.64
CA GLY A 193 0.96 -29.45 3.24
C GLY A 193 0.26 -28.81 2.04
#